data_61df5a49f36973b4d462308b5cf24d25
#
_entry.id   61df5a49f36973b4d462308b5cf24d25
#
_cell.length_a   1.000
_cell.length_b   1.000
_cell.length_c   1.000
_cell.angle_alpha   90.00
_cell.angle_beta   90.00
_cell.angle_gamma   90.00
#
_symmetry.space_group_name_H-M   'P 1'
#
loop_
_entity.id
_entity.type
_entity.pdbx_description
1 polymer ?
#
loop_
_entity_poly.entity_id
_entity_poly.type
_entity_poly.pdbx_seq_one_letter_code
_entity_poly.pdbx_strand_id
1 'polypeptide(L)'
;MQVEGGTYRVNRTKVELSKAERIEIGSAAEGLSFVPSALRSVPLFAKLPDAVLDRMQPRFRTEEVPLGSDLIIEGQDRSTFFVIAQGQVEILSKGAHGRDLRAALLTEGEFFGEVDLVSDRPSDITVRTITPCVLLTLSRRDLDAVLDDLPNLRGDFQRAIDEHLELRSTVNRYGERNIDLVSGFAENVEIPETFVDYAANPREYSLSAIQTVVRVHTRVSDLYNGPYDQLEEQIRLTIEGIKERQEWDLINSQRFGLLHSVDPAMRISTRYGAPTPDDLDELLALVWKKPAFFLAHPKAIAAFERECTRRGVPPVTTMLHGTPLIMWRGVPLVPCDKLEVKSRSGYSQSFGTTSILLLRVGEADQGVVGLHQTGIPGEIMPSLSARLMGLDSLGVASYLLTNYFSLAVLTDDALGVLENVEVGYYHDYRSDGRTAFGEGSGI
;
A
#
# COMPACT_ATOMS: atom_id res chain seq x y z
N MET A 1 -0.71 7.20 20.70
CA MET A 1 -0.14 8.57 20.81
C MET A 1 -1.26 9.54 21.10
N GLN A 2 -1.07 10.40 22.09
CA GLN A 2 -2.06 11.40 22.46
C GLN A 2 -1.97 12.60 21.51
N VAL A 3 -3.11 13.10 21.05
CA VAL A 3 -3.21 14.26 20.15
C VAL A 3 -3.96 15.38 20.84
N GLU A 4 -3.35 16.55 20.92
CA GLU A 4 -3.98 17.77 21.40
C GLU A 4 -4.57 18.55 20.21
N GLY A 5 -5.81 18.98 20.35
CA GLY A 5 -6.50 19.75 19.31
C GLY A 5 -7.01 18.95 18.10
N GLY A 6 -7.04 17.61 18.17
CA GLY A 6 -7.67 16.75 17.16
C GLY A 6 -6.90 16.57 15.84
N THR A 7 -5.69 17.12 15.72
CA THR A 7 -4.85 17.01 14.51
C THR A 7 -3.40 16.73 14.87
N TYR A 8 -2.81 15.75 14.20
CA TYR A 8 -1.40 15.42 14.27
C TYR A 8 -0.70 15.80 12.96
N ARG A 9 0.44 16.49 13.05
CA ARG A 9 1.21 16.97 11.91
C ARG A 9 2.54 16.26 11.82
N VAL A 10 2.86 15.76 10.64
CA VAL A 10 4.16 15.17 10.31
C VAL A 10 4.93 16.15 9.42
N ASN A 11 5.95 16.81 9.99
CA ASN A 11 6.83 17.68 9.23
C ASN A 11 7.98 16.84 8.65
N ARG A 12 8.02 16.75 7.31
CA ARG A 12 9.14 16.18 6.56
C ARG A 12 9.36 17.02 5.32
N THR A 13 10.61 17.27 4.99
CA THR A 13 10.98 17.93 3.74
C THR A 13 10.88 16.93 2.62
N LYS A 14 9.68 16.71 2.09
CA LYS A 14 9.49 15.96 0.85
C LYS A 14 9.63 16.90 -0.32
N VAL A 15 10.50 16.56 -1.24
CA VAL A 15 10.33 16.99 -2.62
C VAL A 15 9.21 16.10 -3.15
N GLU A 16 8.05 16.68 -3.46
CA GLU A 16 6.98 15.96 -4.14
C GLU A 16 7.48 15.58 -5.54
N LEU A 17 8.15 14.45 -5.62
CA LEU A 17 8.08 13.67 -6.84
C LEU A 17 6.63 13.21 -6.88
N SER A 18 5.81 13.94 -7.64
CA SER A 18 4.43 13.57 -7.83
C SER A 18 4.42 12.17 -8.45
N LYS A 19 4.17 11.17 -7.62
CA LYS A 19 3.89 9.82 -8.10
C LYS A 19 2.49 9.86 -8.69
N ALA A 20 2.29 9.17 -9.79
CA ALA A 20 0.97 9.03 -10.34
C ALA A 20 0.06 8.37 -9.29
N GLU A 21 -1.14 8.91 -9.12
CA GLU A 21 -2.21 8.21 -8.42
C GLU A 21 -2.51 6.90 -9.17
N ARG A 22 -3.02 5.90 -8.43
CA ARG A 22 -3.41 4.62 -9.04
C ARG A 22 -4.36 4.86 -10.22
N ILE A 23 -3.97 4.43 -11.40
CA ILE A 23 -4.79 4.58 -12.60
C ILE A 23 -5.89 3.53 -12.57
N GLU A 24 -7.13 3.97 -12.35
CA GLU A 24 -8.29 3.09 -12.43
C GLU A 24 -8.60 2.75 -13.89
N ILE A 25 -8.55 1.46 -14.21
CA ILE A 25 -8.94 0.93 -15.51
C ILE A 25 -10.34 0.38 -15.42
N GLY A 26 -11.27 0.98 -16.16
CA GLY A 26 -12.62 0.48 -16.33
C GLY A 26 -12.70 -0.55 -17.45
N SER A 27 -13.55 -1.58 -17.29
CA SER A 27 -13.90 -2.50 -18.38
C SER A 27 -15.02 -1.87 -19.21
N ALA A 28 -14.71 -1.43 -20.41
CA ALA A 28 -15.69 -0.98 -21.38
C ALA A 28 -16.02 -2.09 -22.39
N ALA A 29 -17.14 -1.95 -23.12
CA ALA A 29 -17.59 -2.94 -24.10
C ALA A 29 -16.60 -3.20 -25.26
N GLU A 30 -15.64 -2.31 -25.49
CA GLU A 30 -14.61 -2.38 -26.54
C GLU A 30 -13.18 -2.62 -26.01
N GLY A 31 -13.03 -2.99 -24.72
CA GLY A 31 -11.73 -3.24 -24.09
C GLY A 31 -11.53 -2.45 -22.81
N LEU A 32 -10.32 -2.52 -22.23
CA LEU A 32 -9.93 -1.77 -21.05
C LEU A 32 -9.81 -0.29 -21.40
N SER A 33 -10.54 0.58 -20.70
CA SER A 33 -10.49 2.03 -20.88
C SER A 33 -10.09 2.73 -19.58
N PHE A 34 -9.44 3.87 -19.70
CA PHE A 34 -9.09 4.72 -18.55
C PHE A 34 -9.63 6.14 -18.74
N VAL A 35 -9.78 6.87 -17.64
CA VAL A 35 -10.31 8.24 -17.65
C VAL A 35 -9.18 9.22 -18.00
N PRO A 36 -9.39 10.23 -18.88
CA PRO A 36 -8.36 11.21 -19.26
C PRO A 36 -7.69 11.93 -18.08
N SER A 37 -8.47 12.19 -17.03
CA SER A 37 -7.96 12.81 -15.80
C SER A 37 -6.87 11.97 -15.11
N ALA A 38 -6.83 10.65 -15.33
CA ALA A 38 -5.80 9.77 -14.79
C ALA A 38 -4.42 10.06 -15.39
N LEU A 39 -4.32 10.59 -16.61
CA LEU A 39 -3.04 11.02 -17.19
C LEU A 39 -2.42 12.21 -16.47
N ARG A 40 -3.21 13.06 -15.80
CA ARG A 40 -2.69 14.16 -15.01
C ARG A 40 -1.93 13.70 -13.77
N SER A 41 -2.22 12.52 -13.28
CA SER A 41 -1.49 11.94 -12.15
C SER A 41 -0.07 11.53 -12.53
N VAL A 42 0.19 11.32 -13.83
CA VAL A 42 1.56 11.05 -14.32
C VAL A 42 2.36 12.36 -14.35
N PRO A 43 3.48 12.46 -13.63
CA PRO A 43 4.27 13.70 -13.48
C PRO A 43 4.61 14.40 -14.78
N LEU A 44 4.97 13.63 -15.79
CA LEU A 44 5.30 14.12 -17.15
C LEU A 44 4.14 14.87 -17.82
N PHE A 45 2.90 14.53 -17.50
CA PHE A 45 1.72 15.08 -18.13
C PHE A 45 0.99 16.09 -17.22
N ALA A 46 1.37 16.21 -15.95
CA ALA A 46 0.69 17.04 -14.95
C ALA A 46 0.59 18.53 -15.35
N LYS A 47 1.62 19.05 -16.04
CA LYS A 47 1.69 20.45 -16.47
C LYS A 47 1.09 20.70 -17.87
N LEU A 48 0.62 19.66 -18.57
CA LEU A 48 0.06 19.81 -19.92
C LEU A 48 -1.37 20.38 -19.89
N PRO A 49 -1.74 21.23 -20.87
CA PRO A 49 -3.11 21.70 -21.02
C PRO A 49 -4.11 20.57 -21.28
N ASP A 50 -5.35 20.69 -20.79
CA ASP A 50 -6.41 19.70 -20.99
C ASP A 50 -6.63 19.31 -22.44
N ALA A 51 -6.63 20.28 -23.35
CA ALA A 51 -6.79 20.04 -24.77
C ALA A 51 -5.72 19.14 -25.39
N VAL A 52 -4.54 19.06 -24.77
CA VAL A 52 -3.45 18.16 -25.17
C VAL A 52 -3.68 16.78 -24.63
N LEU A 53 -4.05 16.66 -23.36
CA LEU A 53 -4.37 15.39 -22.73
C LEU A 53 -5.54 14.69 -23.41
N ASP A 54 -6.57 15.41 -23.79
CA ASP A 54 -7.73 14.91 -24.56
C ASP A 54 -7.31 14.35 -25.94
N ARG A 55 -6.29 14.94 -26.57
CA ARG A 55 -5.73 14.46 -27.84
C ARG A 55 -4.78 13.29 -27.67
N MET A 56 -4.08 13.22 -26.55
CA MET A 56 -3.16 12.13 -26.25
C MET A 56 -3.89 10.85 -25.82
N GLN A 57 -4.97 10.98 -25.07
CA GLN A 57 -5.72 9.84 -24.51
C GLN A 57 -6.07 8.76 -25.57
N PRO A 58 -6.66 9.09 -26.72
CA PRO A 58 -7.03 8.07 -27.71
C PRO A 58 -5.82 7.40 -28.40
N ARG A 59 -4.61 7.88 -28.15
CA ARG A 59 -3.37 7.31 -28.69
C ARG A 59 -2.69 6.35 -27.74
N PHE A 60 -3.09 6.39 -26.47
CA PHE A 60 -2.68 5.35 -25.54
C PHE A 60 -3.38 4.03 -25.85
N ARG A 61 -2.62 2.95 -25.78
CA ARG A 61 -3.15 1.60 -25.89
C ARG A 61 -3.00 0.90 -24.56
N THR A 62 -3.98 0.09 -24.21
CA THR A 62 -3.90 -0.77 -23.04
C THR A 62 -3.42 -2.14 -23.48
N GLU A 63 -2.35 -2.63 -22.89
CA GLU A 63 -1.75 -3.93 -23.17
C GLU A 63 -1.75 -4.79 -21.91
N GLU A 64 -2.26 -6.03 -22.03
CA GLU A 64 -2.09 -7.06 -21.00
C GLU A 64 -0.85 -7.88 -21.34
N VAL A 65 0.11 -7.91 -20.42
CA VAL A 65 1.41 -8.55 -20.61
C VAL A 65 1.60 -9.64 -19.56
N PRO A 66 1.92 -10.89 -19.98
CA PRO A 66 2.15 -11.97 -19.03
C PRO A 66 3.45 -11.80 -18.26
N LEU A 67 3.58 -12.53 -17.15
CA LEU A 67 4.79 -12.66 -16.34
C LEU A 67 5.99 -13.07 -17.20
N GLY A 68 7.16 -12.44 -16.94
CA GLY A 68 8.45 -12.80 -17.56
C GLY A 68 8.66 -12.26 -18.97
N SER A 69 7.83 -11.31 -19.41
CA SER A 69 7.96 -10.67 -20.73
C SER A 69 8.94 -9.51 -20.68
N ASP A 70 9.86 -9.45 -21.65
CA ASP A 70 10.76 -8.32 -21.83
C ASP A 70 10.04 -7.20 -22.60
N LEU A 71 9.85 -6.05 -21.96
CA LEU A 71 9.18 -4.87 -22.51
C LEU A 71 10.15 -3.98 -23.24
N ILE A 72 11.32 -3.75 -22.67
CA ILE A 72 12.48 -3.06 -23.26
C ILE A 72 13.65 -4.02 -23.14
N ILE A 73 14.45 -4.10 -24.18
CA ILE A 73 15.66 -4.94 -24.22
C ILE A 73 16.86 -4.04 -24.47
N GLU A 74 17.89 -4.17 -23.63
CA GLU A 74 19.17 -3.44 -23.79
C GLU A 74 19.71 -3.59 -25.19
N GLY A 75 20.13 -2.47 -25.78
CA GLY A 75 20.69 -2.41 -27.12
C GLY A 75 19.66 -2.37 -28.26
N GLN A 76 18.35 -2.49 -27.96
CA GLN A 76 17.28 -2.33 -28.92
C GLN A 76 16.71 -0.91 -28.91
N ASP A 77 16.40 -0.43 -30.13
CA ASP A 77 15.70 0.84 -30.30
C ASP A 77 14.19 0.61 -30.17
N ARG A 78 13.63 0.99 -29.04
CA ARG A 78 12.19 0.86 -28.76
C ARG A 78 11.65 2.18 -28.23
N SER A 79 11.08 2.95 -29.12
CA SER A 79 10.51 4.27 -28.83
C SER A 79 9.10 4.17 -28.28
N THR A 80 8.92 3.55 -27.13
CA THR A 80 7.60 3.38 -26.49
C THR A 80 7.69 3.74 -25.01
N PHE A 81 6.76 4.56 -24.57
CA PHE A 81 6.55 4.95 -23.19
C PHE A 81 5.51 4.04 -22.55
N PHE A 82 5.72 3.67 -21.31
CA PHE A 82 4.86 2.78 -20.57
C PHE A 82 4.46 3.38 -19.22
N VAL A 83 3.18 3.25 -18.86
CA VAL A 83 2.68 3.53 -17.51
C VAL A 83 2.09 2.24 -16.94
N ILE A 84 2.49 1.88 -15.74
CA ILE A 84 2.03 0.67 -15.07
C ILE A 84 0.67 0.96 -14.43
N ALA A 85 -0.39 0.42 -15.02
CA ALA A 85 -1.72 0.55 -14.44
C ALA A 85 -2.00 -0.56 -13.43
N GLN A 86 -1.46 -1.76 -13.65
CA GLN A 86 -1.52 -2.89 -12.72
C GLN A 86 -0.29 -3.78 -12.89
N GLY A 87 0.23 -4.30 -11.76
CA GLY A 87 1.35 -5.23 -11.75
C GLY A 87 2.69 -4.57 -11.44
N GLN A 88 3.78 -5.31 -11.74
CA GLN A 88 5.15 -4.90 -11.42
C GLN A 88 6.12 -5.27 -12.52
N VAL A 89 7.12 -4.41 -12.72
CA VAL A 89 8.24 -4.65 -13.61
C VAL A 89 9.56 -4.42 -12.90
N GLU A 90 10.59 -5.16 -13.29
CA GLU A 90 11.97 -4.93 -12.84
C GLU A 90 12.78 -4.27 -13.95
N ILE A 91 13.62 -3.32 -13.56
CA ILE A 91 14.66 -2.74 -14.43
C ILE A 91 15.95 -3.49 -14.17
N LEU A 92 16.51 -4.07 -15.22
CA LEU A 92 17.76 -4.81 -15.21
C LEU A 92 18.83 -4.01 -15.94
N SER A 93 20.01 -3.96 -15.37
CA SER A 93 21.22 -3.42 -16.03
C SER A 93 22.33 -4.45 -15.98
N LYS A 94 23.24 -4.44 -16.95
CA LYS A 94 24.38 -5.36 -16.94
C LYS A 94 25.42 -4.92 -15.94
N GLY A 95 25.69 -5.79 -14.97
CA GLY A 95 26.81 -5.63 -14.04
C GLY A 95 28.16 -5.86 -14.71
N ALA A 96 29.26 -5.53 -13.99
CA ALA A 96 30.65 -5.64 -14.46
C ALA A 96 31.06 -7.02 -14.99
N HIS A 97 30.31 -8.08 -14.68
CA HIS A 97 30.56 -9.46 -15.10
C HIS A 97 29.52 -10.00 -16.09
N GLY A 98 28.73 -9.10 -16.74
CA GLY A 98 27.72 -9.47 -17.73
C GLY A 98 26.48 -10.17 -17.16
N ARG A 99 26.30 -10.17 -15.83
CA ARG A 99 25.08 -10.66 -15.18
C ARG A 99 24.08 -9.53 -15.06
N ASP A 100 22.80 -9.86 -15.28
CA ASP A 100 21.72 -8.92 -15.07
C ASP A 100 21.63 -8.62 -13.56
N LEU A 101 21.71 -7.34 -13.22
CA LEU A 101 21.52 -6.82 -11.87
C LEU A 101 20.21 -6.03 -11.84
N ARG A 102 19.36 -6.28 -10.87
CA ARG A 102 18.14 -5.49 -10.66
C ARG A 102 18.53 -4.09 -10.19
N ALA A 103 18.32 -3.10 -11.05
CA ALA A 103 18.58 -1.69 -10.74
C ALA A 103 17.39 -1.05 -10.00
N ALA A 104 16.14 -1.41 -10.39
CA ALA A 104 14.94 -0.89 -9.76
C ALA A 104 13.76 -1.88 -9.91
N LEU A 105 12.76 -1.71 -9.06
CA LEU A 105 11.45 -2.33 -9.13
C LEU A 105 10.43 -1.22 -9.29
N LEU A 106 9.61 -1.28 -10.34
CA LEU A 106 8.54 -0.33 -10.59
C LEU A 106 7.18 -0.99 -10.37
N THR A 107 6.25 -0.22 -9.82
CA THR A 107 4.93 -0.66 -9.39
C THR A 107 3.81 0.16 -10.03
N GLU A 108 2.57 -0.13 -9.67
CA GLU A 108 1.39 0.61 -10.15
C GLU A 108 1.53 2.13 -9.97
N GLY A 109 1.18 2.90 -11.01
CA GLY A 109 1.31 4.35 -11.04
C GLY A 109 2.69 4.86 -11.46
N GLU A 110 3.70 4.01 -11.56
CA GLU A 110 5.01 4.38 -12.07
C GLU A 110 5.08 4.21 -13.59
N PHE A 111 6.08 4.84 -14.20
CA PHE A 111 6.27 4.85 -15.64
C PHE A 111 7.74 4.66 -16.02
N PHE A 112 7.98 4.23 -17.24
CA PHE A 112 9.34 4.03 -17.80
C PHE A 112 9.33 4.19 -19.33
N GLY A 113 10.53 4.32 -19.91
CA GLY A 113 10.69 4.53 -21.34
C GLY A 113 10.57 6.00 -21.76
N GLU A 114 10.56 6.95 -20.79
CA GLU A 114 10.51 8.39 -21.06
C GLU A 114 11.76 8.89 -21.79
N VAL A 115 12.91 8.32 -21.48
CA VAL A 115 14.18 8.66 -22.14
C VAL A 115 14.16 8.21 -23.59
N ASP A 116 13.59 7.05 -23.89
CA ASP A 116 13.51 6.47 -25.23
C ASP A 116 12.54 7.24 -26.14
N LEU A 117 11.61 8.03 -25.56
CA LEU A 117 10.71 8.91 -26.32
C LEU A 117 11.44 10.10 -26.96
N VAL A 118 12.49 10.60 -26.33
CA VAL A 118 13.16 11.85 -26.72
C VAL A 118 14.59 11.64 -27.23
N SER A 119 15.21 10.50 -26.92
CA SER A 119 16.56 10.17 -27.37
C SER A 119 16.52 9.16 -28.52
N ASP A 120 17.45 9.33 -29.47
CA ASP A 120 17.67 8.38 -30.58
C ASP A 120 18.75 7.34 -30.23
N ARG A 121 18.97 7.08 -28.94
CA ARG A 121 19.97 6.11 -28.48
C ARG A 121 19.28 4.79 -28.12
N PRO A 122 19.95 3.65 -28.42
CA PRO A 122 19.47 2.36 -27.93
C PRO A 122 19.36 2.37 -26.40
N SER A 123 18.38 1.64 -25.86
CA SER A 123 18.18 1.53 -24.41
C SER A 123 19.39 0.87 -23.76
N ASP A 124 19.82 1.39 -22.62
CA ASP A 124 20.91 0.83 -21.78
C ASP A 124 20.39 -0.09 -20.67
N ILE A 125 19.08 -0.33 -20.65
CA ILE A 125 18.40 -1.15 -19.67
C ILE A 125 17.50 -2.20 -20.32
N THR A 126 17.24 -3.29 -19.58
CA THR A 126 16.18 -4.23 -19.90
C THR A 126 15.06 -4.08 -18.87
N VAL A 127 13.81 -4.02 -19.32
CA VAL A 127 12.64 -3.95 -18.44
C VAL A 127 11.83 -5.23 -18.64
N ARG A 128 11.60 -5.96 -17.55
CA ARG A 128 10.92 -7.26 -17.55
C ARG A 128 9.76 -7.26 -16.57
N THR A 129 8.64 -7.87 -16.96
CA THR A 129 7.49 -8.07 -16.06
C THR A 129 7.77 -9.17 -15.04
N ILE A 130 7.53 -8.90 -13.75
CA ILE A 130 7.65 -9.89 -12.66
C ILE A 130 6.30 -10.33 -12.11
N THR A 131 5.22 -9.73 -12.57
CA THR A 131 3.83 -10.16 -12.40
C THR A 131 3.10 -10.03 -13.74
N PRO A 132 1.91 -10.62 -13.93
CA PRO A 132 1.03 -10.20 -15.02
C PRO A 132 0.75 -8.70 -14.90
N CYS A 133 0.94 -7.95 -15.98
CA CYS A 133 0.83 -6.49 -15.98
C CYS A 133 -0.26 -6.01 -16.93
N VAL A 134 -0.90 -4.91 -16.55
CA VAL A 134 -1.70 -4.08 -17.45
C VAL A 134 -0.97 -2.76 -17.62
N LEU A 135 -0.57 -2.46 -18.86
CA LEU A 135 0.25 -1.31 -19.19
C LEU A 135 -0.50 -0.36 -20.12
N LEU A 136 -0.35 0.94 -19.90
CA LEU A 136 -0.72 1.96 -20.88
C LEU A 136 0.53 2.29 -21.69
N THR A 137 0.44 2.11 -23.00
CA THR A 137 1.57 2.30 -23.92
C THR A 137 1.33 3.48 -24.85
N LEU A 138 2.35 4.31 -25.05
CA LEU A 138 2.35 5.42 -26.00
C LEU A 138 3.60 5.31 -26.88
N SER A 139 3.43 5.16 -28.21
CA SER A 139 4.56 5.15 -29.12
C SER A 139 5.09 6.57 -29.38
N ARG A 140 6.40 6.70 -29.64
CA ARG A 140 7.03 7.96 -30.06
C ARG A 140 6.31 8.58 -31.26
N ARG A 141 5.94 7.75 -32.25
CA ARG A 141 5.21 8.19 -33.43
C ARG A 141 3.88 8.85 -33.09
N ASP A 142 3.15 8.28 -32.12
CA ASP A 142 1.86 8.82 -31.68
C ASP A 142 2.04 10.10 -30.86
N LEU A 143 3.10 10.18 -30.06
CA LEU A 143 3.51 11.40 -29.36
C LEU A 143 3.91 12.50 -30.34
N ASP A 144 4.80 12.21 -31.29
CA ASP A 144 5.25 13.17 -32.30
C ASP A 144 4.06 13.73 -33.10
N ALA A 145 3.10 12.88 -33.47
CA ALA A 145 1.90 13.33 -34.18
C ALA A 145 1.02 14.30 -33.35
N VAL A 146 1.08 14.26 -32.02
CA VAL A 146 0.40 15.26 -31.16
C VAL A 146 1.25 16.52 -31.02
N LEU A 147 2.56 16.39 -30.93
CA LEU A 147 3.50 17.50 -30.73
C LEU A 147 3.72 18.31 -32.03
N ASP A 148 3.62 17.70 -33.20
CA ASP A 148 3.78 18.37 -34.49
C ASP A 148 2.66 19.39 -34.74
N ASP A 149 1.45 19.13 -34.20
CA ASP A 149 0.35 20.08 -34.23
C ASP A 149 0.54 21.29 -33.28
N LEU A 150 1.48 21.19 -32.33
CA LEU A 150 1.70 22.14 -31.25
C LEU A 150 3.19 22.32 -30.92
N PRO A 151 3.99 22.98 -31.78
CA PRO A 151 5.46 23.01 -31.72
C PRO A 151 6.04 23.58 -30.41
N ASN A 152 5.28 24.44 -29.69
CA ASN A 152 5.73 24.99 -28.41
C ASN A 152 5.75 23.94 -27.28
N LEU A 153 4.95 22.87 -27.41
CA LEU A 153 4.82 21.83 -26.39
C LEU A 153 6.00 20.84 -26.39
N ARG A 154 6.69 20.68 -27.52
CA ARG A 154 7.88 19.79 -27.58
C ARG A 154 8.97 20.26 -26.60
N GLY A 155 9.21 21.58 -26.55
CA GLY A 155 10.17 22.17 -25.60
C GLY A 155 9.69 22.09 -24.14
N ASP A 156 8.39 22.20 -23.91
CA ASP A 156 7.81 22.08 -22.56
C ASP A 156 7.87 20.64 -22.06
N PHE A 157 7.59 19.67 -22.94
CA PHE A 157 7.68 18.25 -22.63
C PHE A 157 9.12 17.80 -22.36
N GLN A 158 10.09 18.26 -23.18
CA GLN A 158 11.52 17.99 -22.95
C GLN A 158 11.96 18.55 -21.59
N ARG A 159 11.59 19.80 -21.27
CA ARG A 159 11.90 20.41 -19.97
C ARG A 159 11.28 19.64 -18.81
N ALA A 160 10.06 19.13 -18.97
CA ALA A 160 9.40 18.33 -17.93
C ALA A 160 10.15 17.01 -17.68
N ILE A 161 10.69 16.37 -18.73
CA ILE A 161 11.54 15.17 -18.58
C ILE A 161 12.85 15.53 -17.89
N ASP A 162 13.53 16.58 -18.34
CA ASP A 162 14.81 17.01 -17.77
C ASP A 162 14.66 17.41 -16.29
N GLU A 163 13.62 18.17 -15.95
CA GLU A 163 13.26 18.52 -14.57
C GLU A 163 12.96 17.26 -13.71
N HIS A 164 12.25 16.29 -14.28
CA HIS A 164 11.94 15.05 -13.56
C HIS A 164 13.20 14.22 -13.27
N LEU A 165 14.11 14.09 -14.25
CA LEU A 165 15.37 13.38 -14.09
C LEU A 165 16.29 14.10 -13.09
N GLU A 166 16.34 15.43 -13.12
CA GLU A 166 17.10 16.23 -12.18
C GLU A 166 16.56 16.10 -10.75
N LEU A 167 15.24 16.25 -10.56
CA LEU A 167 14.60 16.05 -9.28
C LEU A 167 14.87 14.64 -8.72
N ARG A 168 14.81 13.61 -9.57
CA ARG A 168 15.08 12.23 -9.17
C ARG A 168 16.51 12.03 -8.66
N SER A 169 17.47 12.80 -9.17
CA SER A 169 18.87 12.75 -8.73
C SER A 169 19.12 13.47 -7.39
N THR A 170 18.23 14.41 -7.00
CA THR A 170 18.36 15.23 -5.78
C THR A 170 17.63 14.67 -4.56
N VAL A 171 16.88 13.60 -4.72
CA VAL A 171 16.11 12.99 -3.64
C VAL A 171 16.66 11.63 -3.24
N ASN A 172 16.48 11.28 -1.96
CA ASN A 172 16.75 9.96 -1.46
C ASN A 172 15.62 8.98 -1.86
N ARG A 173 15.80 7.69 -1.55
CA ARG A 173 14.81 6.64 -1.83
C ARG A 173 13.42 6.88 -1.21
N TYR A 174 13.29 7.78 -0.24
CA TYR A 174 12.03 8.14 0.41
C TYR A 174 11.35 9.35 -0.22
N GLY A 175 11.94 9.94 -1.29
CA GLY A 175 11.46 11.17 -1.91
C GLY A 175 11.76 12.42 -1.08
N GLU A 176 12.69 12.34 -0.12
CA GLU A 176 13.15 13.46 0.69
C GLU A 176 14.40 14.07 0.03
N ARG A 177 14.59 15.37 0.21
CA ARG A 177 15.78 16.06 -0.27
C ARG A 177 17.05 15.47 0.36
N ASN A 178 18.04 15.16 -0.44
CA ASN A 178 19.34 14.75 0.07
C ASN A 178 19.96 15.87 0.91
N ILE A 179 20.56 15.47 2.02
CA ILE A 179 21.33 16.38 2.88
C ILE A 179 22.79 16.17 2.53
N ASP A 180 23.47 17.26 2.14
CA ASP A 180 24.90 17.21 1.85
C ASP A 180 25.66 17.07 3.17
N LEU A 181 26.45 16.03 3.27
CA LEU A 181 27.21 15.70 4.47
C LEU A 181 28.68 15.46 4.12
N VAL A 182 29.56 16.01 4.93
CA VAL A 182 31.00 15.68 4.90
C VAL A 182 31.27 14.58 5.90
N SER A 183 31.86 13.48 5.43
CA SER A 183 32.27 12.34 6.28
C SER A 183 33.79 12.34 6.46
N GLY A 184 34.23 12.32 7.70
CA GLY A 184 35.65 12.22 8.07
C GLY A 184 36.33 13.57 8.35
N PHE A 185 37.57 13.50 8.84
CA PHE A 185 38.45 14.65 9.04
C PHE A 185 39.25 14.92 7.74
N ALA A 186 38.73 15.77 6.88
CA ALA A 186 39.50 16.29 5.75
C ALA A 186 39.95 17.72 6.08
N GLU A 187 41.27 17.97 6.05
CA GLU A 187 41.79 19.33 6.19
C GLU A 187 41.36 20.16 4.98
N ASN A 188 40.78 21.37 5.24
CA ASN A 188 40.34 22.32 4.22
C ASN A 188 39.15 21.95 3.34
N VAL A 189 38.21 21.14 3.81
CA VAL A 189 36.93 20.93 3.13
C VAL A 189 35.92 21.90 3.71
N GLU A 190 35.27 22.68 2.85
CA GLU A 190 34.17 23.55 3.23
C GLU A 190 32.98 22.69 3.69
N ILE A 191 32.47 22.98 4.89
CA ILE A 191 31.32 22.22 5.43
C ILE A 191 30.07 22.69 4.69
N PRO A 192 29.30 21.79 4.06
CA PRO A 192 28.08 22.16 3.34
C PRO A 192 27.04 22.73 4.30
N GLU A 193 26.44 23.83 3.90
CA GLU A 193 25.32 24.43 4.61
C GLU A 193 24.00 23.79 4.15
N THR A 194 23.23 23.22 5.10
CA THR A 194 21.92 22.67 4.83
C THR A 194 20.84 23.53 5.46
N PHE A 195 19.98 24.10 4.63
CA PHE A 195 18.79 24.81 5.10
C PHE A 195 17.67 23.79 5.30
N VAL A 196 17.13 23.72 6.52
CA VAL A 196 15.95 22.92 6.82
C VAL A 196 14.72 23.78 6.58
N ASP A 197 14.10 23.60 5.42
CA ASP A 197 12.81 24.21 5.13
C ASP A 197 11.68 23.41 5.79
N TYR A 198 10.75 24.12 6.42
CA TYR A 198 9.50 23.49 6.87
C TYR A 198 8.63 23.20 5.65
N ALA A 199 8.00 22.02 5.65
CA ALA A 199 7.01 21.71 4.62
C ALA A 199 5.89 22.76 4.64
N ALA A 200 5.65 23.40 3.49
CA ALA A 200 4.57 24.40 3.35
C ALA A 200 3.20 23.77 3.67
N ASN A 201 3.03 22.50 3.31
CA ASN A 201 1.84 21.70 3.55
C ASN A 201 2.22 20.38 4.25
N PRO A 202 2.43 20.41 5.59
CA PRO A 202 2.74 19.18 6.32
C PRO A 202 1.56 18.21 6.26
N ARG A 203 1.85 16.89 6.23
CA ARG A 203 0.79 15.89 6.34
C ARG A 203 0.06 16.03 7.67
N GLU A 204 -1.25 16.18 7.61
CA GLU A 204 -2.11 16.30 8.76
C GLU A 204 -3.00 15.08 8.91
N TYR A 205 -3.00 14.51 10.10
CA TYR A 205 -3.87 13.41 10.47
C TYR A 205 -4.88 13.89 11.51
N SER A 206 -6.13 14.03 11.10
CA SER A 206 -7.22 14.41 12.00
C SER A 206 -7.82 13.18 12.69
N LEU A 207 -8.28 13.35 13.92
CA LEU A 207 -9.04 12.31 14.60
C LEU A 207 -10.41 12.12 13.93
N SER A 208 -10.81 10.87 13.83
CA SER A 208 -12.16 10.44 13.47
C SER A 208 -12.95 10.13 14.74
N ALA A 209 -14.26 10.08 14.63
CA ALA A 209 -15.14 9.76 15.76
C ALA A 209 -16.19 8.73 15.36
N ILE A 210 -16.35 7.69 16.18
CA ILE A 210 -17.51 6.81 16.16
C ILE A 210 -18.44 7.22 17.30
N GLN A 211 -19.70 7.49 16.97
CA GLN A 211 -20.68 7.93 17.94
C GLN A 211 -21.94 7.10 17.85
N THR A 212 -22.53 6.78 19.00
CA THR A 212 -23.84 6.13 19.08
C THR A 212 -24.57 6.52 20.35
N VAL A 213 -25.89 6.39 20.34
CA VAL A 213 -26.72 6.66 21.51
C VAL A 213 -27.32 5.37 21.99
N VAL A 214 -26.97 5.00 23.21
CA VAL A 214 -27.59 3.86 23.94
C VAL A 214 -28.79 4.36 24.73
N ARG A 215 -29.93 3.72 24.55
CA ARG A 215 -31.16 4.01 25.29
C ARG A 215 -31.50 2.84 26.21
N VAL A 216 -31.68 3.14 27.50
CA VAL A 216 -31.98 2.13 28.52
C VAL A 216 -33.19 2.57 29.32
N HIS A 217 -34.15 1.64 29.52
CA HIS A 217 -35.29 1.87 30.41
C HIS A 217 -34.85 1.82 31.87
N THR A 218 -35.05 2.92 32.59
CA THR A 218 -34.71 3.04 34.01
C THR A 218 -35.91 2.69 34.90
N ARG A 219 -36.46 1.48 34.75
CA ARG A 219 -37.50 1.02 35.68
C ARG A 219 -36.87 0.76 37.04
N VAL A 220 -37.55 1.18 38.11
CA VAL A 220 -37.09 1.01 39.51
C VAL A 220 -36.80 -0.46 39.83
N SER A 221 -37.59 -1.39 39.26
CA SER A 221 -37.36 -2.83 39.40
C SER A 221 -36.04 -3.32 38.79
N ASP A 222 -35.56 -2.65 37.74
CA ASP A 222 -34.32 -3.05 37.01
C ASP A 222 -33.07 -2.46 37.67
N LEU A 223 -33.21 -1.32 38.37
CA LEU A 223 -32.12 -0.68 39.11
C LEU A 223 -31.76 -1.44 40.40
N TYR A 224 -32.71 -2.20 40.98
CA TYR A 224 -32.52 -2.94 42.23
C TYR A 224 -32.42 -4.46 42.03
N ASN A 225 -32.46 -4.94 40.80
CA ASN A 225 -32.42 -6.36 40.47
C ASN A 225 -30.96 -6.82 40.22
N GLY A 226 -30.08 -6.59 41.24
CA GLY A 226 -28.74 -7.15 41.16
C GLY A 226 -28.81 -8.67 41.14
N PRO A 227 -28.07 -9.41 40.35
CA PRO A 227 -26.70 -9.17 39.89
C PRO A 227 -26.58 -8.69 38.43
N TYR A 228 -27.67 -8.29 37.77
CA TYR A 228 -27.65 -7.90 36.36
C TYR A 228 -27.95 -6.40 36.20
N ASP A 229 -26.91 -5.57 36.13
CA ASP A 229 -27.05 -4.17 35.72
C ASP A 229 -27.22 -4.11 34.20
N GLN A 230 -28.46 -3.95 33.75
CA GLN A 230 -28.78 -3.87 32.31
C GLN A 230 -28.11 -2.68 31.63
N LEU A 231 -27.88 -1.58 32.34
CA LEU A 231 -27.21 -0.42 31.80
C LEU A 231 -25.73 -0.73 31.50
N GLU A 232 -25.04 -1.31 32.49
CA GLU A 232 -23.63 -1.68 32.35
C GLU A 232 -23.45 -2.69 31.19
N GLU A 233 -24.34 -3.70 31.13
CA GLU A 233 -24.30 -4.72 30.08
C GLU A 233 -24.56 -4.14 28.69
N GLN A 234 -25.52 -3.24 28.51
CA GLN A 234 -25.82 -2.58 27.25
C GLN A 234 -24.67 -1.65 26.83
N ILE A 235 -24.06 -0.93 27.76
CA ILE A 235 -22.88 -0.12 27.50
C ILE A 235 -21.71 -1.02 27.06
N ARG A 236 -21.46 -2.14 27.75
CA ARG A 236 -20.40 -3.11 27.44
C ARG A 236 -20.55 -3.66 26.02
N LEU A 237 -21.74 -4.13 25.65
CA LEU A 237 -22.03 -4.65 24.30
C LEU A 237 -21.86 -3.57 23.23
N THR A 238 -22.27 -2.34 23.53
CA THR A 238 -22.10 -1.22 22.60
C THR A 238 -20.63 -0.85 22.41
N ILE A 239 -19.83 -0.91 23.48
CA ILE A 239 -18.38 -0.69 23.40
C ILE A 239 -17.71 -1.76 22.54
N GLU A 240 -18.13 -3.03 22.64
CA GLU A 240 -17.63 -4.10 21.76
C GLU A 240 -17.95 -3.77 20.29
N GLY A 241 -19.17 -3.34 19.98
CA GLY A 241 -19.53 -2.91 18.63
C GLY A 241 -18.73 -1.69 18.12
N ILE A 242 -18.45 -0.73 19.01
CA ILE A 242 -17.59 0.43 18.68
C ILE A 242 -16.17 -0.04 18.37
N LYS A 243 -15.59 -0.98 19.14
CA LYS A 243 -14.25 -1.52 18.90
C LYS A 243 -14.18 -2.28 17.57
N GLU A 244 -15.17 -3.12 17.28
CA GLU A 244 -15.28 -3.82 15.99
C GLU A 244 -15.30 -2.83 14.82
N ARG A 245 -16.06 -1.76 14.93
CA ARG A 245 -16.10 -0.70 13.91
C ARG A 245 -14.80 0.06 13.83
N GLN A 246 -14.16 0.36 14.96
CA GLN A 246 -12.85 1.00 15.01
C GLN A 246 -11.78 0.17 14.30
N GLU A 247 -11.73 -1.14 14.56
CA GLU A 247 -10.80 -2.06 13.88
C GLU A 247 -11.03 -2.06 12.38
N TRP A 248 -12.30 -2.09 11.95
CA TRP A 248 -12.64 -2.03 10.54
C TRP A 248 -12.19 -0.72 9.89
N ASP A 249 -12.46 0.42 10.54
CA ASP A 249 -12.09 1.75 10.02
C ASP A 249 -10.56 1.93 9.98
N LEU A 250 -9.80 1.42 10.97
CA LEU A 250 -8.33 1.45 10.97
C LEU A 250 -7.71 0.70 9.78
N ILE A 251 -8.39 -0.32 9.27
CA ILE A 251 -7.93 -1.09 8.11
C ILE A 251 -8.45 -0.49 6.80
N ASN A 252 -9.76 -0.19 6.71
CA ASN A 252 -10.47 0.01 5.45
C ASN A 252 -10.90 1.47 5.18
N SER A 253 -10.77 2.40 6.14
CA SER A 253 -11.16 3.79 5.92
C SER A 253 -10.39 4.40 4.74
N GLN A 254 -11.11 5.05 3.82
CA GLN A 254 -10.51 5.76 2.69
C GLN A 254 -9.67 6.98 3.11
N ARG A 255 -9.92 7.53 4.31
CA ARG A 255 -9.25 8.74 4.79
C ARG A 255 -7.95 8.45 5.53
N PHE A 256 -7.90 7.39 6.33
CA PHE A 256 -6.77 7.07 7.21
C PHE A 256 -6.52 5.57 7.37
N GLY A 257 -7.32 4.70 6.75
CA GLY A 257 -7.16 3.25 6.87
C GLY A 257 -5.84 2.75 6.32
N LEU A 258 -5.28 1.70 6.93
CA LEU A 258 -3.99 1.13 6.54
C LEU A 258 -3.93 0.81 5.05
N LEU A 259 -4.95 0.16 4.47
CA LEU A 259 -4.97 -0.20 3.05
C LEU A 259 -4.89 1.00 2.10
N HIS A 260 -5.42 2.15 2.51
CA HIS A 260 -5.41 3.37 1.70
C HIS A 260 -4.20 4.27 1.98
N SER A 261 -3.56 4.11 3.13
CA SER A 261 -2.40 4.90 3.55
C SER A 261 -1.05 4.35 3.04
N VAL A 262 -1.04 3.19 2.39
CA VAL A 262 0.18 2.61 1.81
C VAL A 262 0.63 3.43 0.62
N ASP A 263 1.89 3.87 0.64
CA ASP A 263 2.51 4.53 -0.52
C ASP A 263 2.53 3.57 -1.74
N PRO A 264 2.28 4.06 -2.96
CA PRO A 264 2.32 3.23 -4.17
C PRO A 264 3.62 2.42 -4.34
N ALA A 265 4.77 2.97 -3.93
CA ALA A 265 6.06 2.26 -3.99
C ALA A 265 6.18 1.11 -2.97
N MET A 266 5.30 1.07 -1.97
CA MET A 266 5.26 0.06 -0.93
C MET A 266 4.19 -1.02 -1.18
N ARG A 267 3.60 -1.02 -2.39
CA ARG A 267 2.61 -2.00 -2.84
C ARG A 267 3.25 -3.01 -3.76
N ILE A 268 3.10 -4.28 -3.45
CA ILE A 268 3.54 -5.40 -4.28
C ILE A 268 2.36 -6.36 -4.50
N SER A 269 2.39 -7.10 -5.59
CA SER A 269 1.39 -8.14 -5.90
C SER A 269 2.00 -9.52 -5.82
N THR A 270 1.18 -10.53 -5.52
CA THR A 270 1.62 -11.93 -5.56
C THR A 270 2.03 -12.33 -6.98
N ARG A 271 3.10 -13.12 -7.10
CA ARG A 271 3.62 -13.61 -8.39
C ARG A 271 2.73 -14.71 -9.02
N TYR A 272 2.11 -15.52 -8.18
CA TYR A 272 1.42 -16.75 -8.60
C TYR A 272 0.01 -16.88 -7.99
N GLY A 273 -0.55 -15.81 -7.46
CA GLY A 273 -1.85 -15.78 -6.82
C GLY A 273 -1.81 -16.15 -5.34
N ALA A 274 -1.42 -17.38 -4.98
CA ALA A 274 -1.21 -17.75 -3.57
C ALA A 274 0.03 -17.04 -3.00
N PRO A 275 0.01 -16.63 -1.70
CA PRO A 275 1.15 -15.94 -1.09
C PRO A 275 2.31 -16.91 -0.90
N THR A 276 3.47 -16.59 -1.45
CA THR A 276 4.67 -17.43 -1.39
C THR A 276 5.70 -16.90 -0.38
N PRO A 277 6.67 -17.73 0.07
CA PRO A 277 7.82 -17.28 0.84
C PRO A 277 8.54 -16.09 0.22
N ASP A 278 8.74 -16.12 -1.11
CA ASP A 278 9.44 -15.06 -1.84
C ASP A 278 8.67 -13.73 -1.81
N ASP A 279 7.33 -13.77 -1.86
CA ASP A 279 6.49 -12.56 -1.78
C ASP A 279 6.60 -11.92 -0.39
N LEU A 280 6.62 -12.72 0.68
CA LEU A 280 6.81 -12.20 2.03
C LEU A 280 8.25 -11.73 2.27
N ASP A 281 9.25 -12.38 1.71
CA ASP A 281 10.66 -11.95 1.78
C ASP A 281 10.84 -10.61 1.06
N GLU A 282 10.17 -10.39 -0.07
CA GLU A 282 10.20 -9.12 -0.79
C GLU A 282 9.50 -8.00 -0.02
N LEU A 283 8.35 -8.30 0.58
CA LEU A 283 7.67 -7.34 1.46
C LEU A 283 8.53 -6.96 2.67
N LEU A 284 9.27 -7.92 3.26
CA LEU A 284 10.26 -7.66 4.31
C LEU A 284 11.41 -6.77 3.83
N ALA A 285 11.85 -6.93 2.59
CA ALA A 285 12.89 -6.09 2.00
C ALA A 285 12.43 -4.64 1.80
N LEU A 286 11.14 -4.41 1.53
CA LEU A 286 10.56 -3.08 1.43
C LEU A 286 10.46 -2.40 2.81
N VAL A 287 9.91 -3.09 3.82
CA VAL A 287 9.78 -2.61 5.21
C VAL A 287 10.95 -3.14 6.05
N TRP A 288 12.18 -2.97 5.55
CA TRP A 288 13.39 -3.60 6.10
C TRP A 288 13.79 -3.14 7.49
N LYS A 289 13.45 -1.89 7.85
CA LYS A 289 13.88 -1.29 9.12
C LYS A 289 12.89 -1.65 10.22
N LYS A 290 13.24 -2.61 11.07
CA LYS A 290 12.48 -3.05 12.25
C LYS A 290 11.01 -3.38 11.96
N PRO A 291 10.68 -4.28 11.01
CA PRO A 291 9.30 -4.72 10.83
C PRO A 291 8.77 -5.35 12.12
N ALA A 292 7.55 -4.98 12.52
CA ALA A 292 6.97 -5.43 13.78
C ALA A 292 6.12 -6.69 13.61
N PHE A 293 5.20 -6.68 12.66
CA PHE A 293 4.33 -7.82 12.37
C PHE A 293 3.67 -7.71 10.99
N PHE A 294 3.35 -8.87 10.44
CA PHE A 294 2.40 -8.98 9.34
C PHE A 294 0.98 -8.99 9.88
N LEU A 295 0.07 -8.34 9.17
CA LEU A 295 -1.37 -8.38 9.44
C LEU A 295 -2.05 -9.03 8.24
N ALA A 296 -2.73 -10.16 8.44
CA ALA A 296 -3.29 -10.95 7.35
C ALA A 296 -4.64 -11.58 7.72
N HIS A 297 -5.53 -11.72 6.74
CA HIS A 297 -6.76 -12.50 6.95
C HIS A 297 -6.42 -13.96 7.27
N PRO A 298 -7.12 -14.64 8.20
CA PRO A 298 -6.84 -16.03 8.58
C PRO A 298 -6.74 -17.00 7.39
N LYS A 299 -7.56 -16.79 6.34
CA LYS A 299 -7.50 -17.58 5.10
C LYS A 299 -6.19 -17.35 4.33
N ALA A 300 -5.62 -16.14 4.37
CA ALA A 300 -4.34 -15.84 3.73
C ALA A 300 -3.18 -16.48 4.49
N ILE A 301 -3.23 -16.47 5.83
CA ILE A 301 -2.27 -17.17 6.68
C ILE A 301 -2.27 -18.66 6.34
N ALA A 302 -3.44 -19.30 6.29
CA ALA A 302 -3.57 -20.70 5.92
C ALA A 302 -3.10 -21.01 4.49
N ALA A 303 -3.32 -20.06 3.54
CA ALA A 303 -2.81 -20.20 2.18
C ALA A 303 -1.27 -20.15 2.15
N PHE A 304 -0.67 -19.24 2.90
CA PHE A 304 0.79 -19.14 3.06
C PHE A 304 1.40 -20.41 3.68
N GLU A 305 0.79 -20.94 4.74
CA GLU A 305 1.25 -22.19 5.35
C GLU A 305 1.20 -23.38 4.39
N ARG A 306 0.15 -23.47 3.55
CA ARG A 306 0.08 -24.50 2.50
C ARG A 306 1.20 -24.37 1.47
N GLU A 307 1.49 -23.13 1.02
CA GLU A 307 2.61 -22.90 0.10
C GLU A 307 3.96 -23.24 0.73
N CYS A 308 4.17 -22.88 1.98
CA CYS A 308 5.37 -23.24 2.74
C CYS A 308 5.51 -24.77 2.86
N THR A 309 4.43 -25.48 3.18
CA THR A 309 4.43 -26.94 3.29
C THR A 309 4.74 -27.58 1.94
N ARG A 310 4.13 -27.10 0.85
CA ARG A 310 4.38 -27.59 -0.52
C ARG A 310 5.85 -27.42 -0.92
N ARG A 311 6.50 -26.35 -0.48
CA ARG A 311 7.89 -26.04 -0.80
C ARG A 311 8.90 -26.66 0.20
N GLY A 312 8.41 -27.30 1.26
CA GLY A 312 9.27 -27.90 2.30
C GLY A 312 9.95 -26.90 3.21
N VAL A 313 9.40 -25.67 3.34
CA VAL A 313 9.95 -24.58 4.17
C VAL A 313 8.89 -24.17 5.20
N PRO A 314 8.63 -24.98 6.24
CA PRO A 314 7.59 -24.66 7.22
C PRO A 314 7.97 -23.40 8.03
N PRO A 315 7.00 -22.49 8.29
CA PRO A 315 7.24 -21.35 9.15
C PRO A 315 7.41 -21.78 10.61
N VAL A 316 8.09 -20.96 11.40
CA VAL A 316 8.28 -21.21 12.83
C VAL A 316 7.06 -20.73 13.59
N THR A 317 6.61 -21.49 14.59
CA THR A 317 5.52 -21.08 15.50
C THR A 317 6.12 -20.52 16.79
N THR A 318 5.56 -19.43 17.28
CA THR A 318 5.91 -18.83 18.57
C THR A 318 4.65 -18.59 19.41
N MET A 319 4.84 -18.47 20.72
CA MET A 319 3.77 -18.09 21.64
C MET A 319 3.87 -16.59 21.93
N LEU A 320 2.88 -15.84 21.52
CA LEU A 320 2.77 -14.41 21.82
C LEU A 320 1.53 -14.18 22.71
N HIS A 321 1.76 -13.70 23.92
CA HIS A 321 0.67 -13.49 24.93
C HIS A 321 -0.25 -14.70 25.11
N GLY A 322 0.30 -15.91 25.07
CA GLY A 322 -0.47 -17.15 25.23
C GLY A 322 -1.17 -17.66 23.95
N THR A 323 -1.07 -16.95 22.84
CA THR A 323 -1.62 -17.36 21.55
C THR A 323 -0.50 -17.87 20.64
N PRO A 324 -0.63 -19.06 20.04
CA PRO A 324 0.34 -19.54 19.04
C PRO A 324 0.18 -18.76 17.76
N LEU A 325 1.26 -18.12 17.30
CA LEU A 325 1.34 -17.41 16.03
C LEU A 325 2.47 -17.98 15.18
N ILE A 326 2.25 -18.03 13.89
CA ILE A 326 3.35 -18.34 12.95
C ILE A 326 4.22 -17.11 12.76
N MET A 327 5.52 -17.36 12.55
CA MET A 327 6.52 -16.33 12.26
C MET A 327 7.17 -16.61 10.92
N TRP A 328 7.38 -15.56 10.16
CA TRP A 328 8.21 -15.61 8.96
C TRP A 328 9.42 -14.71 9.13
N ARG A 329 10.62 -15.29 8.99
CA ARG A 329 11.91 -14.58 9.20
C ARG A 329 11.99 -13.81 10.53
N GLY A 330 11.36 -14.30 11.58
CA GLY A 330 11.35 -13.64 12.91
C GLY A 330 10.25 -12.59 13.10
N VAL A 331 9.39 -12.38 12.10
CA VAL A 331 8.26 -11.44 12.16
C VAL A 331 6.94 -12.22 12.27
N PRO A 332 6.11 -11.99 13.30
CA PRO A 332 4.86 -12.72 13.49
C PRO A 332 3.79 -12.34 12.47
N LEU A 333 2.98 -13.33 12.06
CA LEU A 333 1.78 -13.13 11.27
C LEU A 333 0.58 -13.06 12.22
N VAL A 334 -0.02 -11.88 12.33
CA VAL A 334 -1.17 -11.59 13.20
C VAL A 334 -2.46 -11.73 12.38
N PRO A 335 -3.41 -12.56 12.82
CA PRO A 335 -4.68 -12.71 12.13
C PRO A 335 -5.56 -11.45 12.30
N CYS A 336 -6.17 -11.02 11.20
CA CYS A 336 -7.11 -9.90 11.16
C CYS A 336 -8.27 -10.22 10.19
N ASP A 337 -9.47 -10.33 10.71
CA ASP A 337 -10.69 -10.62 9.95
C ASP A 337 -11.24 -9.38 9.21
N LYS A 338 -10.74 -8.18 9.53
CA LYS A 338 -11.13 -6.91 8.90
C LYS A 338 -10.46 -6.68 7.53
N LEU A 339 -9.47 -7.51 7.18
CA LEU A 339 -8.93 -7.58 5.83
C LEU A 339 -9.89 -8.41 4.97
N GLU A 340 -10.77 -7.74 4.24
CA GLU A 340 -11.81 -8.39 3.47
C GLU A 340 -11.27 -9.33 2.38
N VAL A 341 -11.93 -10.49 2.22
CA VAL A 341 -11.72 -11.37 1.08
C VAL A 341 -12.71 -10.98 -0.02
N LYS A 342 -12.22 -10.30 -1.05
CA LYS A 342 -13.01 -9.88 -2.21
C LYS A 342 -13.30 -11.11 -3.09
N SER A 343 -14.57 -11.49 -3.23
CA SER A 343 -14.97 -12.59 -4.09
C SER A 343 -14.81 -12.19 -5.56
N ARG A 344 -14.19 -13.05 -6.36
CA ARG A 344 -14.19 -12.90 -7.82
C ARG A 344 -15.62 -13.14 -8.31
N SER A 345 -16.17 -12.22 -9.10
CA SER A 345 -17.56 -12.23 -9.57
C SER A 345 -18.04 -13.61 -10.00
N GLY A 346 -19.11 -14.12 -9.37
CA GLY A 346 -19.79 -15.37 -9.74
C GLY A 346 -19.39 -16.63 -8.97
N TYR A 347 -18.41 -16.57 -8.06
CA TYR A 347 -18.02 -17.73 -7.24
C TYR A 347 -18.19 -17.47 -5.74
N SER A 348 -18.48 -18.55 -5.00
CA SER A 348 -18.59 -18.54 -3.54
C SER A 348 -17.37 -17.87 -2.87
N GLN A 349 -17.56 -17.31 -1.67
CA GLN A 349 -16.51 -16.70 -0.82
C GLN A 349 -15.25 -17.57 -0.58
N SER A 350 -15.24 -18.80 -1.07
CA SER A 350 -14.09 -19.72 -0.96
C SER A 350 -12.94 -19.35 -1.89
N PHE A 351 -13.22 -18.66 -3.00
CA PHE A 351 -12.23 -18.23 -3.99
C PHE A 351 -12.27 -16.71 -4.06
N GLY A 352 -11.33 -16.07 -3.40
CA GLY A 352 -11.25 -14.62 -3.39
C GLY A 352 -9.83 -14.16 -3.19
N THR A 353 -9.64 -12.86 -3.36
CA THR A 353 -8.38 -12.17 -3.13
C THR A 353 -8.47 -11.31 -1.88
N THR A 354 -7.38 -11.21 -1.15
CA THR A 354 -7.21 -10.33 0.01
C THR A 354 -5.83 -9.68 -0.05
N SER A 355 -5.44 -8.97 1.02
CA SER A 355 -4.13 -8.35 1.13
C SER A 355 -3.43 -8.81 2.41
N ILE A 356 -2.10 -8.76 2.42
CA ILE A 356 -1.26 -8.93 3.62
C ILE A 356 -0.52 -7.61 3.83
N LEU A 357 -0.63 -7.03 5.02
CA LEU A 357 0.08 -5.82 5.41
C LEU A 357 1.33 -6.19 6.21
N LEU A 358 2.39 -5.42 6.07
CA LEU A 358 3.58 -5.47 6.95
C LEU A 358 3.80 -4.08 7.54
N LEU A 359 3.92 -4.01 8.84
CA LEU A 359 4.01 -2.77 9.58
C LEU A 359 5.30 -2.67 10.39
N ARG A 360 5.91 -1.49 10.35
CA ARG A 360 6.79 -0.97 11.39
C ARG A 360 5.95 -0.08 12.29
N VAL A 361 6.05 -0.21 13.60
CA VAL A 361 5.20 0.50 14.55
C VAL A 361 6.01 1.33 15.53
N GLY A 362 5.39 2.38 16.05
CA GLY A 362 5.97 3.24 17.08
C GLY A 362 6.60 4.51 16.53
N GLU A 363 6.52 5.57 17.34
CA GLU A 363 7.05 6.91 16.99
C GLU A 363 8.58 6.90 16.93
N ALA A 364 9.24 6.25 17.89
CA ALA A 364 10.70 6.18 17.95
C ALA A 364 11.34 5.54 16.72
N ASP A 365 10.64 4.58 16.11
CA ASP A 365 11.07 3.90 14.89
C ASP A 365 10.47 4.53 13.62
N GLN A 366 9.80 5.69 13.73
CA GLN A 366 9.17 6.38 12.60
C GLN A 366 8.14 5.47 11.87
N GLY A 367 7.43 4.66 12.65
CA GLY A 367 6.50 3.65 12.16
C GLY A 367 5.07 4.16 12.05
N VAL A 368 4.15 3.22 12.01
CA VAL A 368 2.72 3.46 12.11
C VAL A 368 2.36 3.71 13.57
N VAL A 369 1.59 4.76 13.85
CA VAL A 369 1.13 5.12 15.19
C VAL A 369 -0.38 5.28 15.22
N GLY A 370 -1.02 4.71 16.25
CA GLY A 370 -2.41 4.96 16.55
C GLY A 370 -2.56 6.30 17.27
N LEU A 371 -3.52 7.11 16.85
CA LEU A 371 -3.82 8.41 17.44
C LEU A 371 -5.07 8.30 18.30
N HIS A 372 -5.04 8.93 19.48
CA HIS A 372 -6.17 8.98 20.41
C HIS A 372 -6.16 10.29 21.19
N GLN A 373 -7.29 10.64 21.77
CA GLN A 373 -7.44 11.80 22.62
C GLN A 373 -7.82 11.35 24.02
N THR A 374 -7.22 11.91 25.05
CA THR A 374 -7.53 11.65 26.46
C THR A 374 -8.01 12.93 27.15
N GLY A 375 -8.58 12.79 28.35
CA GLY A 375 -9.09 13.91 29.13
C GLY A 375 -10.42 14.46 28.64
N ILE A 376 -11.19 13.65 27.91
CA ILE A 376 -12.53 13.99 27.42
C ILE A 376 -13.57 13.80 28.55
N PRO A 377 -14.61 14.65 28.63
CA PRO A 377 -15.64 14.50 29.64
C PRO A 377 -16.35 13.14 29.55
N GLY A 378 -16.51 12.43 30.70
CA GLY A 378 -17.14 11.13 30.75
C GLY A 378 -16.29 9.99 30.18
N GLU A 379 -14.97 10.15 30.19
CA GLU A 379 -14.02 9.14 29.72
C GLU A 379 -14.11 7.87 30.57
N ILE A 380 -14.31 6.73 29.91
CA ILE A 380 -14.33 5.39 30.54
C ILE A 380 -13.00 4.68 30.25
N MET A 381 -12.49 4.83 29.04
CA MET A 381 -11.19 4.34 28.55
C MET A 381 -10.56 5.44 27.69
N PRO A 382 -9.24 5.40 27.45
CA PRO A 382 -8.61 6.37 26.58
C PRO A 382 -9.36 6.52 25.24
N SER A 383 -9.75 7.75 24.91
CA SER A 383 -10.56 8.14 23.74
C SER A 383 -12.05 7.73 23.77
N LEU A 384 -12.47 6.90 24.67
CA LEU A 384 -13.85 6.43 24.77
C LEU A 384 -14.59 7.12 25.93
N SER A 385 -15.67 7.82 25.62
CA SER A 385 -16.51 8.46 26.64
C SER A 385 -17.95 7.99 26.57
N ALA A 386 -18.60 7.92 27.74
CA ALA A 386 -20.03 7.75 27.85
C ALA A 386 -20.63 8.89 28.68
N ARG A 387 -21.54 9.64 28.10
CA ARG A 387 -22.18 10.78 28.74
C ARG A 387 -23.70 10.64 28.76
N LEU A 388 -24.30 10.86 29.90
CA LEU A 388 -25.75 10.96 30.00
C LEU A 388 -26.23 12.19 29.21
N MET A 389 -27.11 11.99 28.25
CA MET A 389 -27.76 13.06 27.48
C MET A 389 -29.04 13.57 28.16
N GLY A 390 -29.73 12.68 28.81
CA GLY A 390 -30.97 13.01 29.51
C GLY A 390 -31.87 11.80 29.79
N LEU A 391 -32.94 12.06 30.50
CA LEU A 391 -34.02 11.12 30.81
C LEU A 391 -35.30 11.66 30.12
N ASP A 392 -36.01 10.82 29.40
CA ASP A 392 -37.26 11.21 28.78
C ASP A 392 -38.47 10.98 29.72
N SER A 393 -39.65 11.44 29.29
CA SER A 393 -40.89 11.31 30.04
C SER A 393 -41.39 9.87 30.22
N LEU A 394 -40.79 8.91 29.54
CA LEU A 394 -41.08 7.48 29.63
C LEU A 394 -40.10 6.74 30.54
N GLY A 395 -39.18 7.46 31.19
CA GLY A 395 -38.15 6.88 32.04
C GLY A 395 -37.04 6.17 31.25
N VAL A 396 -36.76 6.61 30.02
CA VAL A 396 -35.65 6.11 29.20
C VAL A 396 -34.46 7.04 29.35
N ALA A 397 -33.35 6.52 29.84
CA ALA A 397 -32.06 7.23 29.86
C ALA A 397 -31.34 7.06 28.53
N SER A 398 -30.83 8.16 28.01
CA SER A 398 -30.04 8.17 26.76
C SER A 398 -28.59 8.51 27.08
N TYR A 399 -27.64 7.65 26.68
CA TYR A 399 -26.22 7.84 26.85
C TYR A 399 -25.54 8.00 25.47
N LEU A 400 -24.77 9.06 25.27
CA LEU A 400 -23.93 9.24 24.12
C LEU A 400 -22.58 8.57 24.38
N LEU A 401 -22.26 7.55 23.60
CA LEU A 401 -20.94 6.95 23.53
C LEU A 401 -20.18 7.54 22.35
N THR A 402 -18.94 7.96 22.60
CA THR A 402 -18.07 8.55 21.60
C THR A 402 -16.68 7.96 21.74
N ASN A 403 -16.09 7.50 20.63
CA ASN A 403 -14.72 7.05 20.56
C ASN A 403 -13.95 7.85 19.49
N TYR A 404 -12.85 8.51 19.92
CA TYR A 404 -11.99 9.30 19.03
C TYR A 404 -10.72 8.52 18.70
N PHE A 405 -10.44 8.33 17.44
CA PHE A 405 -9.26 7.58 17.01
C PHE A 405 -8.85 7.98 15.58
N SER A 406 -7.63 7.71 15.26
CA SER A 406 -7.11 7.77 13.89
C SER A 406 -5.80 6.97 13.82
N LEU A 407 -5.14 7.06 12.69
CA LEU A 407 -3.87 6.42 12.43
C LEU A 407 -2.99 7.37 11.63
N ALA A 408 -1.70 7.37 11.92
CA ALA A 408 -0.71 8.11 11.16
C ALA A 408 0.43 7.18 10.72
N VAL A 409 0.83 7.28 9.47
CA VAL A 409 2.01 6.64 8.91
C VAL A 409 3.10 7.68 8.85
N LEU A 410 4.14 7.56 9.70
CA LEU A 410 5.15 8.60 9.86
C LEU A 410 6.12 8.66 8.68
N THR A 411 6.45 7.51 8.10
CA THR A 411 7.27 7.38 6.89
C THR A 411 6.64 6.41 5.91
N ASP A 412 6.86 6.61 4.63
CA ASP A 412 6.25 5.79 3.59
C ASP A 412 6.73 4.33 3.66
N ASP A 413 7.99 4.10 4.04
CA ASP A 413 8.57 2.77 4.24
C ASP A 413 8.15 2.05 5.54
N ALA A 414 7.25 2.64 6.32
CA ALA A 414 6.74 2.05 7.55
C ALA A 414 5.62 1.04 7.33
N LEU A 415 4.99 1.07 6.16
CA LEU A 415 3.82 0.27 5.85
C LEU A 415 3.92 -0.26 4.42
N GLY A 416 3.94 -1.58 4.27
CA GLY A 416 3.93 -2.25 2.99
C GLY A 416 2.70 -3.15 2.84
N VAL A 417 2.28 -3.42 1.62
CA VAL A 417 1.16 -4.32 1.31
C VAL A 417 1.50 -5.28 0.19
N LEU A 418 1.16 -6.55 0.39
CA LEU A 418 1.08 -7.56 -0.64
C LEU A 418 -0.38 -7.68 -1.07
N GLU A 419 -0.67 -7.30 -2.30
CA GLU A 419 -2.01 -7.31 -2.90
C GLU A 419 -2.27 -8.58 -3.71
N ASN A 420 -3.53 -8.80 -4.10
CA ASN A 420 -3.98 -9.90 -4.94
C ASN A 420 -3.68 -11.29 -4.37
N VAL A 421 -3.66 -11.41 -3.05
CA VAL A 421 -3.41 -12.67 -2.33
C VAL A 421 -4.61 -13.62 -2.49
N GLU A 422 -4.47 -14.64 -3.30
CA GLU A 422 -5.52 -15.64 -3.52
C GLU A 422 -5.55 -16.67 -2.38
N VAL A 423 -6.75 -16.93 -1.83
CA VAL A 423 -6.90 -17.74 -0.61
C VAL A 423 -7.56 -19.10 -0.82
N GLY A 424 -8.00 -19.41 -2.03
CA GLY A 424 -8.82 -20.60 -2.33
C GLY A 424 -8.08 -21.83 -2.86
N TYR A 425 -6.77 -21.79 -2.99
CA TYR A 425 -6.02 -22.95 -3.51
C TYR A 425 -5.77 -24.00 -2.43
N TYR A 426 -6.20 -25.23 -2.72
CA TYR A 426 -5.95 -26.40 -1.89
C TYR A 426 -5.10 -27.39 -2.68
N HIS A 427 -4.06 -27.94 -2.04
CA HIS A 427 -3.19 -28.95 -2.65
C HIS A 427 -3.62 -30.34 -2.21
N ASP A 428 -3.64 -31.30 -3.13
CA ASP A 428 -3.79 -32.72 -2.81
C ASP A 428 -2.41 -33.33 -2.47
N TYR A 429 -2.06 -33.27 -1.21
CA TYR A 429 -0.79 -33.83 -0.72
C TYR A 429 -0.67 -35.34 -0.92
N ARG A 430 -1.75 -36.08 -1.23
CA ARG A 430 -1.73 -37.54 -1.47
C ARG A 430 -1.27 -37.87 -2.87
N SER A 431 -1.53 -37.03 -3.86
CA SER A 431 -1.07 -37.23 -5.23
C SER A 431 0.39 -36.94 -5.44
N ASP A 432 0.93 -35.96 -4.71
CA ASP A 432 2.35 -35.56 -4.83
C ASP A 432 3.30 -36.58 -4.17
N GLY A 433 2.83 -37.34 -3.18
CA GLY A 433 3.64 -38.34 -2.47
C GLY A 433 3.83 -39.68 -3.22
N ARG A 434 3.12 -39.93 -4.32
CA ARG A 434 3.24 -41.21 -5.06
C ARG A 434 4.30 -41.20 -6.15
N THR A 435 4.79 -40.06 -6.58
CA THR A 435 5.83 -39.97 -7.60
C THR A 435 7.27 -40.02 -7.05
N ALA A 436 7.47 -39.93 -5.75
CA ALA A 436 8.80 -39.94 -5.13
C ALA A 436 9.30 -41.33 -4.68
N PHE A 437 8.44 -42.34 -4.63
CA PHE A 437 8.84 -43.73 -4.22
C PHE A 437 8.20 -44.77 -5.10
N GLY A 438 8.76 -44.98 -6.26
CA GLY A 438 8.31 -46.10 -7.06
C GLY A 438 8.84 -46.16 -8.46
N GLU A 439 10.10 -46.43 -8.62
CA GLU A 439 10.71 -47.24 -9.67
C GLU A 439 12.17 -47.45 -9.33
N GLY A 440 12.40 -48.47 -8.54
CA GLY A 440 13.75 -48.92 -8.23
C GLY A 440 13.71 -50.33 -7.76
N SER A 441 14.13 -51.22 -8.68
CA SER A 441 14.49 -52.63 -8.48
C SER A 441 13.41 -53.68 -8.68
N GLY A 442 13.18 -54.00 -9.93
CA GLY A 442 12.96 -55.39 -10.34
C GLY A 442 14.33 -56.04 -10.60
N ILE A 443 14.69 -57.03 -9.83
CA ILE A 443 15.52 -58.17 -10.23
C ILE A 443 14.72 -59.39 -9.87
#